data_bfb723617e27c73c8f8383915af04b89
#
_entry.id   bfb723617e27c73c8f8383915af04b89
#
_cell.length_a   1.000
_cell.length_b   1.000
_cell.length_c   1.000
_cell.angle_alpha   90.00
_cell.angle_beta   90.00
_cell.angle_gamma   90.00
#
_symmetry.space_group_name_H-M   'P 1'
#
loop_
_entity.id
_entity.type
_entity.pdbx_description
1 polymer ?
#
loop_
_entity_poly.entity_id
_entity_poly.type
_entity_poly.pdbx_seq_one_letter_code
_entity_poly.pdbx_strand_id
1 'polypeptide(L)'
;NRYNQAEDIIKADNTIRRVNGRELLMVIHFLTKASVVKTTIENITKASVRNMDEYYELLSGIHKSLDILVDNRVLIFSEGQYRITSEAEQRILDKKHRLEEDIPSYQINSIINKHLQLMPFVRKMQSSQIGGMKKNFLVGIRNGEVFANSADDAMKFLLSGLFDVAPTDSEYV
;
A
#
# COMPACT_ATOMS: atom_id res chain seq x y z
N ASN A 1 1.27 -25.92 4.96
CA ASN A 1 -0.04 -25.93 4.32
C ASN A 1 -0.74 -24.60 4.62
N ARG A 2 -1.15 -23.87 3.58
CA ARG A 2 -1.75 -22.52 3.68
C ARG A 2 -3.03 -22.47 4.49
N TYR A 3 -3.83 -23.51 4.45
CA TYR A 3 -5.05 -23.60 5.24
C TYR A 3 -4.75 -23.58 6.75
N ASN A 4 -3.70 -24.25 7.18
CA ASN A 4 -3.27 -24.21 8.58
C ASN A 4 -2.66 -22.85 8.92
N GLN A 5 -1.85 -22.28 8.03
CA GLN A 5 -1.29 -20.95 8.20
C GLN A 5 -2.39 -19.89 8.37
N ALA A 6 -3.43 -19.90 7.55
CA ALA A 6 -4.55 -18.99 7.69
C ALA A 6 -5.29 -19.17 9.03
N GLU A 7 -5.46 -20.41 9.47
CA GLU A 7 -6.08 -20.72 10.73
C GLU A 7 -5.26 -20.19 11.91
N ASP A 8 -3.93 -20.38 11.88
CA ASP A 8 -3.02 -19.92 12.92
C ASP A 8 -2.99 -18.38 13.01
N ILE A 9 -2.97 -17.71 11.85
CA ILE A 9 -2.98 -16.25 11.76
C ILE A 9 -4.28 -15.67 12.35
N ILE A 10 -5.44 -16.24 11.98
CA ILE A 10 -6.73 -15.75 12.46
C ILE A 10 -6.92 -16.05 13.95
N LYS A 11 -6.46 -17.20 14.44
CA LYS A 11 -6.51 -17.54 15.86
C LYS A 11 -5.62 -16.65 16.73
N ALA A 12 -4.54 -16.13 16.18
CA ALA A 12 -3.65 -15.22 16.89
C ALA A 12 -4.29 -13.86 17.18
N ASP A 13 -5.32 -13.47 16.41
CA ASP A 13 -6.06 -12.24 16.62
C ASP A 13 -7.31 -12.47 17.48
N ASN A 14 -7.23 -12.08 18.74
CA ASN A 14 -8.33 -12.22 19.70
C ASN A 14 -9.56 -11.34 19.38
N THR A 15 -9.46 -10.44 18.42
CA THR A 15 -10.57 -9.57 18.01
C THR A 15 -11.48 -10.23 16.98
N ILE A 16 -10.98 -11.27 16.29
CA ILE A 16 -11.74 -12.03 15.31
C ILE A 16 -12.46 -13.18 16.02
N ARG A 17 -13.77 -13.09 16.00
CA ARG A 17 -14.63 -14.14 16.57
C ARG A 17 -15.39 -14.85 15.46
N ARG A 18 -15.65 -16.15 15.65
CA ARG A 18 -16.50 -16.99 14.79
C ARG A 18 -16.01 -17.19 13.35
N VAL A 19 -14.83 -16.75 12.99
CA VAL A 19 -14.24 -16.99 11.67
C VAL A 19 -13.18 -18.07 11.79
N ASN A 20 -13.32 -19.14 11.02
CA ASN A 20 -12.32 -20.17 10.88
C ASN A 20 -11.50 -19.92 9.63
N GLY A 21 -10.19 -19.70 9.77
CA GLY A 21 -9.30 -19.34 8.67
C GLY A 21 -9.20 -20.41 7.59
N ARG A 22 -9.25 -21.67 8.01
CA ARG A 22 -9.22 -22.81 7.08
C ARG A 22 -10.50 -22.87 6.25
N GLU A 23 -11.67 -22.74 6.88
CA GLU A 23 -12.95 -22.72 6.17
C GLU A 23 -13.04 -21.52 5.23
N LEU A 24 -12.61 -20.36 5.66
CA LEU A 24 -12.57 -19.14 4.85
C LEU A 24 -11.73 -19.35 3.57
N LEU A 25 -10.52 -19.92 3.68
CA LEU A 25 -9.72 -20.24 2.50
C LEU A 25 -10.37 -21.29 1.60
N MET A 26 -11.07 -22.28 2.17
CA MET A 26 -11.81 -23.27 1.38
C MET A 26 -12.91 -22.61 0.56
N VAL A 27 -13.67 -21.68 1.14
CA VAL A 27 -14.71 -20.92 0.45
C VAL A 27 -14.12 -20.11 -0.69
N ILE A 28 -13.03 -19.35 -0.44
CA ILE A 28 -12.34 -18.57 -1.47
C ILE A 28 -11.84 -19.48 -2.61
N HIS A 29 -11.22 -20.59 -2.26
CA HIS A 29 -10.74 -21.56 -3.25
C HIS A 29 -11.88 -22.10 -4.12
N PHE A 30 -13.00 -22.48 -3.48
CA PHE A 30 -14.17 -22.99 -4.17
C PHE A 30 -14.77 -21.95 -5.12
N LEU A 31 -14.99 -20.72 -4.64
CA LEU A 31 -15.52 -19.63 -5.47
C LEU A 31 -14.59 -19.31 -6.65
N THR A 32 -13.28 -19.29 -6.42
CA THR A 32 -12.27 -19.07 -7.48
C THR A 32 -12.34 -20.19 -8.53
N LYS A 33 -12.51 -21.43 -8.12
CA LYS A 33 -12.58 -22.58 -9.03
C LYS A 33 -13.89 -22.65 -9.80
N ALA A 34 -15.00 -22.29 -9.15
CA ALA A 34 -16.30 -22.25 -9.78
C ALA A 34 -16.40 -21.20 -10.88
N SER A 35 -15.62 -20.13 -10.80
CA SER A 35 -15.50 -19.01 -11.77
C SER A 35 -16.82 -18.31 -12.18
N VAL A 36 -17.95 -18.75 -11.66
CA VAL A 36 -19.28 -18.19 -11.95
C VAL A 36 -19.59 -17.00 -11.05
N VAL A 37 -19.04 -16.99 -9.83
CA VAL A 37 -19.27 -15.98 -8.82
C VAL A 37 -17.95 -15.31 -8.44
N LYS A 38 -17.92 -13.98 -8.48
CA LYS A 38 -16.74 -13.22 -8.06
C LYS A 38 -16.46 -13.45 -6.57
N THR A 39 -15.18 -13.54 -6.21
CA THR A 39 -14.72 -13.70 -4.83
C THR A 39 -14.68 -12.35 -4.10
N THR A 40 -15.80 -11.64 -4.07
CA THR A 40 -15.98 -10.42 -3.29
C THR A 40 -16.29 -10.76 -1.83
N ILE A 41 -16.11 -9.79 -0.94
CA ILE A 41 -16.39 -9.96 0.48
C ILE A 41 -17.85 -10.41 0.73
N GLU A 42 -18.81 -9.84 0.00
CA GLU A 42 -20.23 -10.19 0.13
C GLU A 42 -20.49 -11.64 -0.28
N ASN A 43 -19.88 -12.07 -1.38
CA ASN A 43 -20.07 -13.44 -1.87
C ASN A 43 -19.37 -14.47 -1.00
N ILE A 44 -18.19 -14.14 -0.48
CA ILE A 44 -17.48 -14.96 0.51
C ILE A 44 -18.31 -15.08 1.78
N THR A 45 -18.86 -13.96 2.28
CA THR A 45 -19.71 -13.97 3.48
C THR A 45 -20.96 -14.78 3.26
N LYS A 46 -21.67 -14.58 2.14
CA LYS A 46 -22.87 -15.37 1.78
C LYS A 46 -22.58 -16.88 1.71
N ALA A 47 -21.42 -17.25 1.17
CA ALA A 47 -21.03 -18.66 1.09
C ALA A 47 -20.58 -19.25 2.43
N SER A 48 -20.22 -18.41 3.41
CA SER A 48 -19.78 -18.82 4.75
C SER A 48 -20.91 -18.84 5.79
N VAL A 49 -22.03 -18.16 5.51
CA VAL A 49 -23.17 -18.05 6.43
C VAL A 49 -23.91 -19.36 6.51
N ARG A 50 -24.19 -19.83 7.72
CA ARG A 50 -25.06 -20.96 8.02
C ARG A 50 -26.48 -20.54 8.39
N ASN A 51 -26.60 -19.34 9.00
CA ASN A 51 -27.85 -18.73 9.39
C ASN A 51 -27.84 -17.24 9.01
N MET A 52 -28.92 -16.77 8.39
CA MET A 52 -29.03 -15.39 7.91
C MET A 52 -28.95 -14.35 9.04
N ASP A 53 -29.37 -14.70 10.24
CA ASP A 53 -29.30 -13.80 11.41
C ASP A 53 -27.87 -13.45 11.80
N GLU A 54 -26.90 -14.29 11.43
CA GLU A 54 -25.46 -14.09 11.73
C GLU A 54 -24.71 -13.32 10.65
N TYR A 55 -25.39 -12.94 9.55
CA TYR A 55 -24.74 -12.37 8.37
C TYR A 55 -23.89 -11.13 8.68
N TYR A 56 -24.45 -10.15 9.38
CA TYR A 56 -23.75 -8.88 9.62
C TYR A 56 -22.57 -9.02 10.61
N GLU A 57 -22.73 -9.89 11.60
CA GLU A 57 -21.63 -10.19 12.55
C GLU A 57 -20.49 -10.91 11.83
N LEU A 58 -20.84 -11.89 11.01
CA LEU A 58 -19.87 -12.66 10.23
C LEU A 58 -19.19 -11.79 9.14
N LEU A 59 -19.92 -10.88 8.50
CA LEU A 59 -19.39 -9.94 7.53
C LEU A 59 -18.24 -9.11 8.13
N SER A 60 -18.43 -8.56 9.34
CA SER A 60 -17.38 -7.79 10.03
C SER A 60 -16.16 -8.65 10.37
N GLY A 61 -16.38 -9.88 10.83
CA GLY A 61 -15.31 -10.83 11.15
C GLY A 61 -14.54 -11.27 9.90
N ILE A 62 -15.25 -11.56 8.82
CA ILE A 62 -14.64 -11.93 7.53
C ILE A 62 -13.84 -10.77 6.95
N HIS A 63 -14.34 -9.53 7.01
CA HIS A 63 -13.61 -8.36 6.53
C HIS A 63 -12.24 -8.25 7.21
N LYS A 64 -12.21 -8.24 8.52
CA LYS A 64 -10.96 -8.22 9.30
C LYS A 64 -10.04 -9.40 8.95
N SER A 65 -10.63 -10.60 8.83
CA SER A 65 -9.86 -11.79 8.48
C SER A 65 -9.22 -11.70 7.11
N LEU A 66 -9.93 -11.16 6.12
CA LEU A 66 -9.42 -10.96 4.77
C LEU A 66 -8.27 -9.96 4.75
N ASP A 67 -8.41 -8.82 5.47
CA ASP A 67 -7.36 -7.81 5.57
C ASP A 67 -6.08 -8.42 6.17
N ILE A 68 -6.18 -9.10 7.31
CA ILE A 68 -5.05 -9.75 7.95
C ILE A 68 -4.41 -10.83 7.05
N LEU A 69 -5.20 -11.61 6.32
CA LEU A 69 -4.67 -12.61 5.41
C LEU A 69 -4.00 -12.00 4.17
N VAL A 70 -4.43 -10.82 3.72
CA VAL A 70 -3.75 -10.05 2.67
C VAL A 70 -2.43 -9.49 3.20
N ASP A 71 -2.42 -8.89 4.38
CA ASP A 71 -1.21 -8.35 5.03
C ASP A 71 -0.15 -9.46 5.26
N ASN A 72 -0.60 -10.66 5.64
CA ASN A 72 0.26 -11.84 5.77
C ASN A 72 0.52 -12.58 4.45
N ARG A 73 0.10 -12.02 3.30
CA ARG A 73 0.37 -12.53 1.95
C ARG A 73 -0.17 -13.93 1.68
N VAL A 74 -1.12 -14.37 2.45
CA VAL A 74 -1.87 -15.62 2.21
C VAL A 74 -2.87 -15.41 1.09
N LEU A 75 -3.46 -14.21 1.03
CA LEU A 75 -4.37 -13.76 -0.02
C LEU A 75 -3.79 -12.59 -0.80
N ILE A 76 -4.28 -12.42 -2.02
CA ILE A 76 -4.11 -11.21 -2.83
C ILE A 76 -5.50 -10.63 -3.07
N PHE A 77 -5.63 -9.31 -2.88
CA PHE A 77 -6.78 -8.54 -3.30
C PHE A 77 -6.44 -7.77 -4.58
N SER A 78 -7.17 -8.04 -5.65
CA SER A 78 -6.99 -7.40 -6.94
C SER A 78 -8.31 -7.29 -7.67
N GLU A 79 -8.57 -6.15 -8.29
CA GLU A 79 -9.80 -5.90 -9.07
C GLU A 79 -11.10 -6.18 -8.30
N GLY A 80 -11.11 -5.89 -6.99
CA GLY A 80 -12.25 -6.12 -6.12
C GLY A 80 -12.49 -7.58 -5.73
N GLN A 81 -11.54 -8.46 -5.96
CA GLN A 81 -11.64 -9.89 -5.69
C GLN A 81 -10.47 -10.42 -4.85
N TYR A 82 -10.74 -11.40 -4.02
CA TYR A 82 -9.74 -12.10 -3.22
C TYR A 82 -9.37 -13.41 -3.89
N ARG A 83 -8.08 -13.77 -3.87
CA ARG A 83 -7.60 -15.07 -4.31
C ARG A 83 -6.45 -15.55 -3.45
N ILE A 84 -6.28 -16.84 -3.36
CA ILE A 84 -5.15 -17.44 -2.64
C ILE A 84 -3.86 -17.21 -3.44
N THR A 85 -2.83 -16.73 -2.76
CA THR A 85 -1.49 -16.52 -3.34
C THR A 85 -0.87 -17.84 -3.76
N SER A 86 -0.28 -17.96 -4.93
CA SER A 86 0.54 -19.12 -5.30
C SER A 86 1.88 -19.12 -4.53
N GLU A 87 2.53 -20.26 -4.38
CA GLU A 87 3.84 -20.34 -3.71
C GLU A 87 4.89 -19.45 -4.39
N ALA A 88 4.85 -19.36 -5.71
CA ALA A 88 5.74 -18.51 -6.48
C ALA A 88 5.49 -17.03 -6.21
N GLU A 89 4.22 -16.61 -6.18
CA GLU A 89 3.84 -15.24 -5.85
C GLU A 89 4.25 -14.89 -4.42
N GLN A 90 4.06 -15.78 -3.46
CA GLN A 90 4.48 -15.53 -2.08
C GLN A 90 5.99 -15.32 -1.98
N ARG A 91 6.79 -16.15 -2.63
CA ARG A 91 8.25 -15.96 -2.66
C ARG A 91 8.66 -14.62 -3.25
N ILE A 92 7.94 -14.15 -4.28
CA ILE A 92 8.19 -12.84 -4.90
C ILE A 92 7.82 -11.72 -3.92
N LEU A 93 6.65 -11.81 -3.28
CA LEU A 93 6.19 -10.83 -2.29
C LEU A 93 7.10 -10.76 -1.07
N ASP A 94 7.57 -11.92 -0.58
CA ASP A 94 8.51 -11.99 0.54
C ASP A 94 9.86 -11.38 0.17
N LYS A 95 10.35 -11.65 -1.05
CA LYS A 95 11.59 -11.06 -1.55
C LYS A 95 11.46 -9.54 -1.71
N LYS A 96 10.33 -9.08 -2.26
CA LYS A 96 10.04 -7.66 -2.40
C LYS A 96 10.07 -6.95 -1.05
N HIS A 97 9.40 -7.51 -0.04
CA HIS A 97 9.34 -6.93 1.30
C HIS A 97 10.73 -6.85 1.98
N ARG A 98 11.52 -7.92 1.89
CA ARG A 98 12.90 -7.88 2.38
C ARG A 98 13.72 -6.78 1.71
N LEU A 99 13.57 -6.64 0.39
CA LEU A 99 14.26 -5.56 -0.33
C LEU A 99 13.77 -4.18 0.09
N GLU A 100 12.47 -4.02 0.39
CA GLU A 100 11.91 -2.76 0.89
C GLU A 100 12.42 -2.44 2.30
N GLU A 101 12.55 -3.42 3.18
CA GLU A 101 13.13 -3.26 4.53
C GLU A 101 14.63 -2.95 4.49
N ASP A 102 15.35 -3.56 3.54
CA ASP A 102 16.79 -3.39 3.39
C ASP A 102 17.20 -2.07 2.72
N ILE A 103 16.27 -1.36 2.05
CA ILE A 103 16.57 -0.10 1.39
C ILE A 103 16.40 1.07 2.38
N PRO A 104 17.48 1.73 2.81
CA PRO A 104 17.38 2.89 3.68
C PRO A 104 16.60 4.03 3.01
N SER A 105 15.80 4.75 3.77
CA SER A 105 14.96 5.85 3.28
C SER A 105 15.74 6.91 2.51
N TYR A 106 17.00 7.18 2.89
CA TYR A 106 17.86 8.13 2.17
C TYR A 106 18.18 7.69 0.74
N GLN A 107 18.29 6.38 0.48
CA GLN A 107 18.53 5.86 -0.87
C GLN A 107 17.29 6.02 -1.75
N ILE A 108 16.11 5.75 -1.20
CA ILE A 108 14.84 5.97 -1.88
C ILE A 108 14.72 7.44 -2.27
N ASN A 109 14.95 8.35 -1.34
CA ASN A 109 14.91 9.79 -1.56
C ASN A 109 15.93 10.25 -2.61
N SER A 110 17.13 9.69 -2.59
CA SER A 110 18.16 9.99 -3.60
C SER A 110 17.71 9.59 -5.00
N ILE A 111 17.13 8.40 -5.15
CA ILE A 111 16.62 7.92 -6.44
C ILE A 111 15.45 8.79 -6.92
N ILE A 112 14.50 9.09 -6.04
CA ILE A 112 13.35 9.94 -6.36
C ILE A 112 13.82 11.35 -6.78
N ASN A 113 14.72 11.99 -6.02
CA ASN A 113 15.29 13.29 -6.36
C ASN A 113 15.99 13.28 -7.73
N LYS A 114 16.77 12.25 -8.00
CA LYS A 114 17.45 12.09 -9.29
C LYS A 114 16.45 12.00 -10.45
N HIS A 115 15.38 11.23 -10.29
CA HIS A 115 14.35 11.10 -11.32
C HIS A 115 13.55 12.39 -11.50
N LEU A 116 13.19 13.09 -10.42
CA LEU A 116 12.49 14.36 -10.49
C LEU A 116 13.32 15.43 -11.24
N GLN A 117 14.60 15.53 -10.96
CA GLN A 117 15.48 16.47 -11.66
C GLN A 117 15.55 16.20 -13.18
N LEU A 118 15.27 14.98 -13.61
CA LEU A 118 15.24 14.63 -15.03
C LEU A 118 13.89 14.98 -15.69
N MET A 119 12.85 15.25 -14.94
CA MET A 119 11.53 15.57 -15.51
C MET A 119 11.56 16.93 -16.22
N PRO A 120 11.00 17.03 -17.44
CA PRO A 120 11.07 18.26 -18.25
C PRO A 120 10.49 19.48 -17.54
N PHE A 121 9.39 19.31 -16.80
CA PHE A 121 8.76 20.43 -16.08
C PHE A 121 9.61 20.92 -14.91
N VAL A 122 10.29 20.03 -14.18
CA VAL A 122 11.19 20.39 -13.09
C VAL A 122 12.40 21.14 -13.62
N ARG A 123 12.99 20.70 -14.74
CA ARG A 123 14.08 21.41 -15.41
C ARG A 123 13.65 22.79 -15.86
N LYS A 124 12.41 22.94 -16.34
CA LYS A 124 11.84 24.21 -16.74
C LYS A 124 11.62 25.14 -15.55
N MET A 125 11.26 24.59 -14.39
CA MET A 125 11.12 25.35 -13.14
C MET A 125 12.46 25.78 -12.55
N GLN A 126 13.53 25.01 -12.72
CA GLN A 126 14.86 25.31 -12.19
C GLN A 126 15.46 26.60 -12.74
N SER A 127 14.98 27.08 -13.88
CA SER A 127 15.43 28.34 -14.47
C SER A 127 14.28 29.00 -15.24
N SER A 128 13.73 30.06 -14.68
CA SER A 128 12.64 30.82 -15.29
C SER A 128 12.99 32.32 -15.35
N GLN A 129 12.50 33.01 -16.38
CA GLN A 129 12.56 34.44 -16.46
C GLN A 129 11.31 35.06 -15.84
N ILE A 130 11.47 35.86 -14.80
CA ILE A 130 10.41 36.59 -14.13
C ILE A 130 10.79 38.06 -14.15
N GLY A 131 9.97 38.92 -14.81
CA GLY A 131 10.23 40.34 -14.89
C GLY A 131 11.57 40.71 -15.57
N GLY A 132 12.00 39.91 -16.55
CA GLY A 132 13.27 40.12 -17.27
C GLY A 132 14.51 39.58 -16.56
N MET A 133 14.41 39.13 -15.32
CA MET A 133 15.50 38.54 -14.59
C MET A 133 15.43 37.02 -14.59
N LYS A 134 16.59 36.38 -14.80
CA LYS A 134 16.69 34.92 -14.68
C LYS A 134 16.73 34.55 -13.20
N LYS A 135 15.74 33.74 -12.78
CA LYS A 135 15.68 33.20 -11.45
C LYS A 135 15.96 31.70 -11.48
N ASN A 136 16.76 31.21 -10.55
CA ASN A 136 17.06 29.82 -10.37
C ASN A 136 16.26 29.29 -9.18
N PHE A 137 15.62 28.14 -9.37
CA PHE A 137 14.80 27.49 -8.37
C PHE A 137 15.42 26.14 -8.01
N LEU A 138 15.37 25.77 -6.75
CA LEU A 138 15.71 24.43 -6.30
C LEU A 138 14.44 23.63 -6.09
N VAL A 139 14.39 22.48 -6.75
CA VAL A 139 13.28 21.56 -6.63
C VAL A 139 13.78 20.30 -5.93
N GLY A 140 13.14 19.93 -4.84
CA GLY A 140 13.48 18.74 -4.07
C GLY A 140 12.25 18.10 -3.46
N ILE A 141 12.42 16.89 -2.94
CA ILE A 141 11.39 16.21 -2.17
C ILE A 141 11.68 16.42 -0.69
N ARG A 142 10.68 16.84 0.05
CA ARG A 142 10.73 16.88 1.50
C ARG A 142 10.25 15.54 2.06
N ASN A 143 11.14 14.89 2.79
CA ASN A 143 10.83 13.68 3.55
C ASN A 143 11.01 14.00 5.05
N GLY A 144 10.23 14.94 5.59
CA GLY A 144 10.36 15.38 6.97
C GLY A 144 11.59 16.24 7.29
N GLU A 145 12.56 16.35 6.39
CA GLU A 145 13.78 17.15 6.57
C GLU A 145 13.81 18.33 5.62
N VAL A 146 14.24 19.46 6.12
CA VAL A 146 14.47 20.66 5.31
C VAL A 146 15.74 20.44 4.50
N PHE A 147 15.67 20.55 3.18
CA PHE A 147 16.89 20.63 2.38
C PHE A 147 17.67 21.89 2.76
N ALA A 148 18.77 21.70 3.44
CA ALA A 148 19.74 22.77 3.66
C ALA A 148 20.33 23.16 2.32
N ASN A 149 20.12 24.39 1.89
CA ASN A 149 20.65 24.88 0.65
C ASN A 149 21.36 26.21 0.77
N SER A 150 22.52 26.22 0.19
CA SER A 150 23.45 27.35 0.12
C SER A 150 23.21 28.27 -1.07
N ALA A 151 22.10 28.26 -1.73
CA ALA A 151 21.83 29.16 -2.83
C ALA A 151 21.11 30.41 -2.30
N ASP A 152 21.81 31.49 -2.19
CA ASP A 152 21.38 32.74 -1.52
C ASP A 152 20.15 33.41 -2.15
N ASP A 153 19.71 33.03 -3.37
CA ASP A 153 18.61 33.65 -4.10
C ASP A 153 17.64 32.64 -4.74
N ALA A 154 17.57 31.40 -4.26
CA ALA A 154 16.70 30.40 -4.88
C ALA A 154 15.37 30.24 -4.11
N MET A 155 14.25 30.39 -4.82
CA MET A 155 12.97 29.93 -4.30
C MET A 155 12.95 28.41 -4.24
N LYS A 156 12.55 27.87 -3.10
CA LYS A 156 12.43 26.44 -2.89
C LYS A 156 11.04 25.97 -3.31
N PHE A 157 10.96 25.09 -4.29
CA PHE A 157 9.75 24.34 -4.56
C PHE A 157 9.89 22.96 -3.92
N LEU A 158 8.99 22.65 -3.00
CA LEU A 158 8.94 21.38 -2.32
C LEU A 158 7.73 20.59 -2.84
N LEU A 159 7.99 19.39 -3.36
CA LEU A 159 6.94 18.48 -3.73
C LEU A 159 6.65 17.58 -2.51
N SER A 160 5.55 17.87 -1.83
CA SER A 160 4.98 16.98 -0.80
C SER A 160 3.93 16.10 -1.47
N GLY A 161 3.88 14.85 -1.15
CA GLY A 161 2.81 13.99 -1.65
C GLY A 161 3.17 12.52 -1.87
N LEU A 162 4.42 12.17 -1.74
CA LEU A 162 4.83 10.75 -1.72
C LEU A 162 4.85 10.14 -0.32
N PHE A 163 4.78 10.99 0.70
CA PHE A 163 4.77 10.59 2.10
C PHE A 163 3.77 11.49 2.82
N ASP A 164 2.94 10.95 3.69
CA ASP A 164 1.89 11.62 4.48
C ASP A 164 2.42 12.64 5.51
N VAL A 165 3.34 13.49 5.10
CA VAL A 165 3.84 14.57 5.94
C VAL A 165 3.25 15.88 5.43
N ALA A 166 2.27 16.41 6.15
CA ALA A 166 1.72 17.72 5.86
C ALA A 166 2.84 18.79 5.92
N PRO A 167 2.91 19.69 4.93
CA PRO A 167 3.83 20.81 4.99
C PRO A 167 3.50 21.70 6.19
N THR A 168 4.50 22.11 6.94
CA THR A 168 4.32 23.15 7.98
C THR A 168 4.19 24.49 7.30
N ASP A 169 3.12 25.22 7.60
CA ASP A 169 2.61 26.42 6.90
C ASP A 169 3.58 27.60 6.77
N SER A 170 4.74 27.57 7.38
CA SER A 170 5.62 28.73 7.47
C SER A 170 6.71 28.86 6.39
N GLU A 171 6.79 27.91 5.44
CA GLU A 171 7.92 27.87 4.49
C GLU A 171 7.52 27.90 3.00
N TYR A 172 6.23 28.13 2.70
CA TYR A 172 5.72 28.13 1.32
C TYR A 172 5.12 29.49 0.97
N VAL A 173 5.83 30.26 0.19
CA VAL A 173 5.28 31.38 -0.58
C VAL A 173 5.56 31.12 -2.04
#